data_5e735ecd0dc55717526f216a10061924
#
_entry.id   5e735ecd0dc55717526f216a10061924
#
_cell.length_a   1.000
_cell.length_b   1.000
_cell.length_c   1.000
_cell.angle_alpha   90.00
_cell.angle_beta   90.00
_cell.angle_gamma   90.00
#
_symmetry.space_group_name_H-M   'P 1'
#
loop_
_entity.id
_entity.type
_entity.pdbx_description
1 polymer ?
#
loop_
_entity_poly.entity_id
_entity_poly.type
_entity_poly.pdbx_seq_one_letter_code
_entity_poly.pdbx_strand_id
1 'polypeptide(L)'
;MPEAAPPAENPNISKSVVVKATDMDAEMVEAAVRAYEEFRDMARTTGSSGTSAEQEIAAGIRKYFSENPNPKYAGVWHCFVGRNFGAFFTHETGSHIYFYEGQTAVNLFKTA
;
A
#
# COMPACT_ATOMS: atom_id res chain seq x y z
N MET A 1 7.29 -24.02 -6.01
CA MET A 1 7.85 -23.04 -5.20
C MET A 1 7.02 -22.85 -4.01
N PRO A 2 7.64 -22.83 -2.96
CA PRO A 2 6.88 -22.49 -1.83
C PRO A 2 6.41 -21.13 -2.08
N GLU A 3 5.16 -20.95 -1.90
CA GLU A 3 4.69 -19.70 -1.82
C GLU A 3 5.44 -18.98 -0.81
N ALA A 4 5.67 -17.75 -1.08
CA ALA A 4 6.33 -16.92 -0.13
C ALA A 4 5.57 -17.02 1.15
N ALA A 5 6.26 -17.30 2.21
CA ALA A 5 5.61 -17.30 3.50
C ALA A 5 4.96 -15.95 3.69
N PRO A 6 3.82 -15.89 4.35
CA PRO A 6 3.27 -14.59 4.69
C PRO A 6 4.33 -13.82 5.41
N PRO A 7 4.42 -12.52 5.19
CA PRO A 7 5.40 -11.72 5.92
C PRO A 7 5.21 -11.97 7.40
N ALA A 8 6.33 -12.05 8.10
CA ALA A 8 6.26 -12.20 9.54
C ALA A 8 5.44 -11.05 10.10
N GLU A 9 4.71 -11.36 11.15
CA GLU A 9 3.92 -10.34 11.78
C GLU A 9 4.81 -9.19 12.17
N ASN A 10 4.46 -7.99 11.77
CA ASN A 10 5.24 -6.80 12.05
C ASN A 10 4.57 -6.02 13.17
N PRO A 11 5.22 -5.90 14.33
CA PRO A 11 4.58 -5.22 15.46
C PRO A 11 4.41 -3.73 15.24
N ASN A 12 5.03 -3.19 14.19
CA ASN A 12 4.95 -1.76 13.93
C ASN A 12 3.80 -1.37 13.03
N ILE A 13 2.99 -2.34 12.59
CA ILE A 13 1.81 -2.02 11.80
C ILE A 13 0.56 -2.45 12.55
N SER A 14 -0.55 -1.81 12.21
CA SER A 14 -1.81 -2.05 12.88
C SER A 14 -2.27 -3.48 12.65
N LYS A 15 -2.87 -4.08 13.66
CA LYS A 15 -3.40 -5.43 13.54
C LYS A 15 -4.60 -5.51 12.62
N SER A 16 -5.24 -4.39 12.32
CA SER A 16 -6.36 -4.39 11.39
C SER A 16 -5.92 -4.50 9.94
N VAL A 17 -4.62 -4.33 9.67
CA VAL A 17 -4.09 -4.40 8.32
C VAL A 17 -3.50 -5.78 8.09
N VAL A 18 -3.89 -6.39 6.98
CA VAL A 18 -3.42 -7.72 6.60
C VAL A 18 -2.61 -7.59 5.33
N VAL A 19 -1.30 -7.85 5.43
CA VAL A 19 -0.43 -7.83 4.25
C VAL A 19 -0.53 -9.19 3.58
N LYS A 20 -1.08 -9.20 2.36
CA LYS A 20 -1.29 -10.45 1.64
C LYS A 20 -0.06 -10.88 0.86
N ALA A 21 0.67 -9.91 0.32
CA ALA A 21 1.84 -10.21 -0.48
C ALA A 21 2.71 -8.97 -0.53
N THR A 22 4.02 -9.16 -0.43
CA THR A 22 4.95 -8.05 -0.60
C THR A 22 6.34 -8.62 -0.86
N ASP A 23 7.11 -7.89 -1.64
CA ASP A 23 8.54 -8.12 -1.74
C ASP A 23 9.33 -6.89 -1.29
N MET A 24 8.67 -5.98 -0.57
CA MET A 24 9.33 -4.82 0.00
C MET A 24 10.02 -5.20 1.30
N ASP A 25 11.07 -4.45 1.65
CA ASP A 25 11.67 -4.64 2.96
C ASP A 25 10.74 -4.11 4.05
N ALA A 26 11.06 -4.42 5.29
CA ALA A 26 10.19 -4.10 6.40
C ALA A 26 9.94 -2.60 6.53
N GLU A 27 10.96 -1.81 6.26
CA GLU A 27 10.84 -0.36 6.36
C GLU A 27 9.84 0.17 5.34
N MET A 28 9.89 -0.34 4.12
CA MET A 28 8.97 0.09 3.09
C MET A 28 7.54 -0.40 3.36
N VAL A 29 7.41 -1.60 3.91
CA VAL A 29 6.10 -2.11 4.30
C VAL A 29 5.47 -1.19 5.34
N GLU A 30 6.25 -0.83 6.35
CA GLU A 30 5.74 0.07 7.38
C GLU A 30 5.38 1.43 6.81
N ALA A 31 6.19 1.93 5.88
CA ALA A 31 5.90 3.21 5.25
C ALA A 31 4.60 3.15 4.46
N ALA A 32 4.37 2.06 3.75
CA ALA A 32 3.16 1.91 2.95
C ALA A 32 1.92 1.87 3.83
N VAL A 33 1.97 1.10 4.91
CA VAL A 33 0.82 0.99 5.81
C VAL A 33 0.58 2.31 6.52
N ARG A 34 1.64 2.97 6.96
CA ARG A 34 1.51 4.24 7.64
C ARG A 34 0.94 5.31 6.72
N ALA A 35 1.39 5.35 5.46
CA ALA A 35 0.85 6.30 4.50
C ALA A 35 -0.64 6.03 4.26
N TYR A 36 -1.01 4.75 4.13
CA TYR A 36 -2.41 4.41 3.96
C TYR A 36 -3.24 4.92 5.13
N GLU A 37 -2.78 4.67 6.35
CA GLU A 37 -3.56 5.07 7.54
C GLU A 37 -3.69 6.58 7.63
N GLU A 38 -2.63 7.29 7.30
CA GLU A 38 -2.66 8.74 7.34
C GLU A 38 -3.69 9.30 6.34
N PHE A 39 -3.65 8.83 5.11
CA PHE A 39 -4.56 9.37 4.11
C PHE A 39 -5.98 8.86 4.29
N ARG A 40 -6.15 7.65 4.85
CA ARG A 40 -7.46 7.18 5.23
C ARG A 40 -8.08 8.09 6.29
N ASP A 41 -7.30 8.47 7.28
CA ASP A 41 -7.82 9.34 8.34
C ASP A 41 -8.12 10.73 7.81
N MET A 42 -7.29 11.24 6.91
CA MET A 42 -7.55 12.53 6.29
C MET A 42 -8.86 12.50 5.49
N ALA A 43 -9.09 11.43 4.75
CA ALA A 43 -10.33 11.30 3.99
C ALA A 43 -11.54 11.29 4.91
N ARG A 44 -11.44 10.58 6.03
CA ARG A 44 -12.52 10.55 7.01
C ARG A 44 -12.78 11.92 7.59
N THR A 45 -11.72 12.67 7.87
CA THR A 45 -11.84 13.99 8.45
C THR A 45 -12.53 14.96 7.49
N THR A 46 -12.25 14.84 6.19
CA THR A 46 -12.86 15.72 5.20
C THR A 46 -14.23 15.24 4.78
N GLY A 47 -14.69 14.10 5.29
CA GLY A 47 -16.02 13.59 4.94
C GLY A 47 -16.07 12.82 3.64
N SER A 48 -14.93 12.50 3.04
CA SER A 48 -14.91 11.71 1.82
C SER A 48 -15.29 10.26 2.11
N SER A 49 -15.96 9.65 1.16
CA SER A 49 -16.35 8.26 1.30
C SER A 49 -16.42 7.62 -0.08
N GLY A 50 -16.49 6.28 -0.10
CA GLY A 50 -16.62 5.51 -1.32
C GLY A 50 -15.47 5.76 -2.28
N THR A 51 -15.79 5.87 -3.55
CA THR A 51 -14.77 6.01 -4.60
C THR A 51 -13.93 7.27 -4.42
N SER A 52 -14.53 8.37 -3.96
CA SER A 52 -13.74 9.59 -3.72
C SER A 52 -12.67 9.37 -2.67
N ALA A 53 -13.01 8.71 -1.57
CA ALA A 53 -12.03 8.44 -0.53
C ALA A 53 -10.94 7.52 -1.07
N GLU A 54 -11.31 6.51 -1.84
CA GLU A 54 -10.34 5.58 -2.39
C GLU A 54 -9.36 6.29 -3.30
N GLN A 55 -9.86 7.20 -4.14
CA GLN A 55 -8.99 7.95 -5.03
C GLN A 55 -8.05 8.87 -4.25
N GLU A 56 -8.54 9.52 -3.21
CA GLU A 56 -7.71 10.38 -2.39
C GLU A 56 -6.61 9.61 -1.69
N ILE A 57 -6.95 8.44 -1.16
CA ILE A 57 -5.97 7.61 -0.47
C ILE A 57 -4.91 7.13 -1.46
N ALA A 58 -5.34 6.66 -2.63
CA ALA A 58 -4.41 6.17 -3.64
C ALA A 58 -3.45 7.27 -4.10
N ALA A 59 -3.99 8.46 -4.36
CA ALA A 59 -3.16 9.57 -4.80
C ALA A 59 -2.18 9.99 -3.72
N GLY A 60 -2.60 9.98 -2.47
CA GLY A 60 -1.73 10.35 -1.37
C GLY A 60 -0.58 9.37 -1.19
N ILE A 61 -0.88 8.07 -1.22
CA ILE A 61 0.15 7.05 -1.09
C ILE A 61 1.15 7.17 -2.24
N ARG A 62 0.65 7.31 -3.47
CA ARG A 62 1.51 7.41 -4.63
C ARG A 62 2.43 8.62 -4.52
N LYS A 63 1.88 9.75 -4.10
CA LYS A 63 2.66 10.97 -3.96
C LYS A 63 3.72 10.81 -2.87
N TYR A 64 3.36 10.21 -1.75
CA TYR A 64 4.28 10.01 -0.66
C TYR A 64 5.50 9.20 -1.11
N PHE A 65 5.26 8.13 -1.87
CA PHE A 65 6.35 7.28 -2.34
C PHE A 65 7.13 7.96 -3.46
N SER A 66 6.44 8.67 -4.36
CA SER A 66 7.11 9.32 -5.48
C SER A 66 8.02 10.46 -5.04
N GLU A 67 7.67 11.13 -3.96
CA GLU A 67 8.43 12.27 -3.48
C GLU A 67 9.48 11.92 -2.44
N ASN A 68 9.58 10.65 -2.09
CA ASN A 68 10.54 10.24 -1.09
C ASN A 68 11.95 10.37 -1.66
N PRO A 69 12.85 11.08 -0.97
CA PRO A 69 14.20 11.33 -1.52
C PRO A 69 15.14 10.14 -1.42
N ASN A 70 14.77 9.10 -0.67
CA ASN A 70 15.62 7.95 -0.53
C ASN A 70 15.73 7.22 -1.88
N PRO A 71 16.95 6.94 -2.37
CA PRO A 71 17.12 6.32 -3.69
C PRO A 71 16.36 5.03 -3.88
N LYS A 72 16.11 4.27 -2.82
CA LYS A 72 15.39 3.01 -3.00
C LYS A 72 13.93 3.23 -3.37
N TYR A 73 13.43 4.47 -3.25
CA TYR A 73 12.08 4.81 -3.65
C TYR A 73 12.04 5.40 -5.07
N ALA A 74 13.17 5.50 -5.75
CA ALA A 74 13.18 6.06 -7.10
C ALA A 74 12.42 5.14 -8.06
N GLY A 75 11.67 5.75 -8.98
CA GLY A 75 10.90 5.00 -9.96
C GLY A 75 9.52 5.61 -10.11
N VAL A 76 8.68 4.93 -10.85
CA VAL A 76 7.32 5.39 -11.11
C VAL A 76 6.38 4.53 -10.28
N TRP A 77 5.69 5.17 -9.35
CA TRP A 77 4.80 4.47 -8.42
C TRP A 77 3.36 4.48 -8.92
N HIS A 78 2.69 3.37 -8.68
CA HIS A 78 1.28 3.20 -9.03
C HIS A 78 0.57 2.67 -7.79
N CYS A 79 -0.60 3.21 -7.50
CA CYS A 79 -1.35 2.79 -6.34
C CYS A 79 -2.82 2.65 -6.70
N PHE A 80 -3.39 1.51 -6.36
CA PHE A 80 -4.80 1.26 -6.55
C PHE A 80 -5.42 0.96 -5.21
N VAL A 81 -6.52 1.63 -4.89
CA VAL A 81 -7.28 1.42 -3.67
C VAL A 81 -8.71 1.14 -4.07
N GLY A 82 -9.28 0.08 -3.55
CA GLY A 82 -10.64 -0.31 -3.87
C GLY A 82 -11.17 -1.29 -2.86
N ARG A 83 -12.32 -1.88 -3.17
CA ARG A 83 -12.97 -2.79 -2.24
C ARG A 83 -12.67 -4.22 -2.67
N ASN A 84 -11.73 -4.84 -2.01
CA ASN A 84 -11.45 -6.27 -2.14
C ASN A 84 -11.56 -6.78 -3.57
N PHE A 85 -10.87 -6.10 -4.49
CA PHE A 85 -11.04 -6.41 -5.89
C PHE A 85 -10.35 -7.69 -6.32
N GLY A 86 -9.56 -8.29 -5.50
CA GLY A 86 -8.93 -9.56 -5.82
C GLY A 86 -8.00 -9.52 -7.01
N ALA A 87 -7.64 -8.36 -7.46
CA ALA A 87 -6.82 -8.22 -8.62
C ALA A 87 -5.40 -8.64 -8.32
N PHE A 88 -4.74 -9.10 -9.35
CA PHE A 88 -3.41 -9.59 -9.24
C PHE A 88 -2.59 -8.93 -10.32
N PHE A 89 -1.52 -8.30 -9.97
CA PHE A 89 -0.66 -7.63 -10.93
C PHE A 89 0.70 -8.26 -10.92
N THR A 90 1.25 -8.49 -12.09
CA THR A 90 2.63 -8.89 -12.24
C THR A 90 3.47 -7.63 -12.29
N HIS A 91 4.55 -7.61 -11.53
CA HIS A 91 5.38 -6.42 -11.44
C HIS A 91 6.78 -6.88 -11.10
N GLU A 92 7.70 -5.95 -11.14
CA GLU A 92 9.08 -6.25 -10.84
C GLU A 92 9.25 -6.44 -9.35
N THR A 93 10.19 -7.32 -9.00
CA THR A 93 10.40 -7.64 -7.60
C THR A 93 11.01 -6.48 -6.85
N GLY A 94 10.82 -6.49 -5.56
CA GLY A 94 11.44 -5.54 -4.66
C GLY A 94 10.61 -4.31 -4.40
N SER A 95 9.47 -4.16 -5.07
CA SER A 95 8.79 -2.90 -5.05
C SER A 95 7.27 -3.05 -5.11
N HIS A 96 6.74 -4.06 -4.42
CA HIS A 96 5.30 -4.29 -4.47
C HIS A 96 4.76 -4.64 -3.09
N ILE A 97 3.58 -4.14 -2.78
CA ILE A 97 2.84 -4.58 -1.61
C ILE A 97 1.35 -4.61 -1.93
N TYR A 98 0.70 -5.65 -1.48
CA TYR A 98 -0.74 -5.80 -1.56
C TYR A 98 -1.24 -6.10 -0.16
N PHE A 99 -2.06 -5.21 0.37
CA PHE A 99 -2.59 -5.40 1.71
C PHE A 99 -4.02 -4.90 1.76
N TYR A 100 -4.74 -5.27 2.82
CA TYR A 100 -6.04 -4.70 3.01
C TYR A 100 -6.38 -4.53 4.49
N GLU A 101 -7.33 -3.66 4.72
CA GLU A 101 -7.93 -3.42 6.00
C GLU A 101 -9.44 -3.56 5.80
N GLY A 102 -10.03 -4.60 6.41
CA GLY A 102 -11.44 -4.87 6.18
C GLY A 102 -11.67 -5.18 4.72
N GLN A 103 -12.53 -4.42 4.08
CA GLN A 103 -12.84 -4.62 2.67
C GLN A 103 -12.05 -3.69 1.76
N THR A 104 -11.23 -2.81 2.33
CA THR A 104 -10.43 -1.89 1.53
C THR A 104 -9.11 -2.54 1.16
N ALA A 105 -8.87 -2.69 -0.12
CA ALA A 105 -7.66 -3.31 -0.63
C ALA A 105 -6.75 -2.24 -1.22
N VAL A 106 -5.45 -2.38 -0.99
CA VAL A 106 -4.45 -1.44 -1.49
C VAL A 106 -3.39 -2.24 -2.24
N ASN A 107 -3.10 -1.80 -3.45
CA ASN A 107 -2.05 -2.40 -4.26
C ASN A 107 -1.11 -1.27 -4.68
N LEU A 108 0.12 -1.34 -4.22
CA LEU A 108 1.13 -0.31 -4.49
C LEU A 108 2.34 -0.98 -5.10
N PHE A 109 2.79 -0.46 -6.23
CA PHE A 109 3.94 -1.05 -6.89
C PHE A 109 4.67 -0.01 -7.71
N LYS A 110 5.91 -0.34 -8.05
CA LYS A 110 6.78 0.55 -8.79
C LYS A 110 7.14 -0.10 -10.12
N THR A 111 7.19 0.72 -11.16
CA THR A 111 7.72 0.28 -12.45
C THR A 111 9.00 1.05 -12.73
N ALA A 112 9.79 0.54 -13.66
CA ALA A 112 11.06 1.15 -13.99
C ALA A 112 10.89 2.52 -14.64
#